data_0fd4577c191de260bfeca725466a47be
#
_entry.id   0fd4577c191de260bfeca725466a47be
#
_cell.length_a   1.000
_cell.length_b   1.000
_cell.length_c   1.000
_cell.angle_alpha   90.00
_cell.angle_beta   90.00
_cell.angle_gamma   90.00
#
_symmetry.space_group_name_H-M   'P 1'
#
loop_
_entity.id
_entity.type
_entity.pdbx_description
1 polymer ?
#
loop_
_entity_poly.entity_id
_entity_poly.type
_entity_poly.pdbx_seq_one_letter_code
_entity_poly.pdbx_strand_id
1 'polypeptide(L)'
;KYDWLHLHHEDFTGQYGKFYRYRNQSWYKQMENSFTQTANKYGYDTVHKFKKTIALKIRDYVSKGGFLFAMCSATDSFDIALSFYNIDFAHSIYDGTPIDNFDPLSVDYSNGIAFENYELFTDPTIYEYSNIDYPSSHQPTTRSAESDYFTLNNFSAKWDPVPTMLIQNHVTNVNGFMGQTTGYNKKFLKSHVLILGDDLYSEQVKYIHGNIGKGTFTFLGGHDPEDYRH
;
A
#
# COMPACT_ATOMS: atom_id res chain seq x y z
N LYS A 1 8.05 -20.71 -10.36
CA LYS A 1 8.71 -19.89 -9.33
C LYS A 1 8.98 -18.52 -9.95
N TYR A 2 8.51 -17.46 -9.31
CA TYR A 2 8.70 -16.10 -9.77
C TYR A 2 9.79 -15.46 -8.91
N ASP A 3 10.65 -14.63 -9.51
CA ASP A 3 11.71 -13.92 -8.80
C ASP A 3 11.27 -12.50 -8.42
N TRP A 4 10.26 -11.98 -9.11
CA TRP A 4 9.67 -10.66 -8.91
C TRP A 4 8.15 -10.75 -8.84
N LEU A 5 7.55 -10.10 -7.85
CA LEU A 5 6.12 -9.85 -7.72
C LEU A 5 5.87 -8.35 -7.81
N HIS A 6 5.01 -7.96 -8.75
CA HIS A 6 4.57 -6.58 -8.92
C HIS A 6 3.10 -6.44 -8.53
N LEU A 7 2.83 -5.49 -7.65
CA LEU A 7 1.49 -5.12 -7.17
C LEU A 7 1.23 -3.66 -7.53
N HIS A 8 0.03 -3.35 -7.99
CA HIS A 8 -0.28 -2.02 -8.51
C HIS A 8 -1.36 -1.28 -7.71
N HIS A 9 -2.56 -1.83 -7.60
CA HIS A 9 -3.70 -1.18 -6.92
C HIS A 9 -4.44 -2.12 -5.98
N GLU A 10 -3.82 -3.20 -5.57
CA GLU A 10 -4.47 -4.19 -4.73
C GLU A 10 -4.81 -3.61 -3.36
N ASP A 11 -6.04 -3.81 -2.93
CA ASP A 11 -6.45 -3.61 -1.56
C ASP A 11 -6.31 -4.92 -0.79
N PHE A 12 -5.42 -4.96 0.19
CA PHE A 12 -5.21 -6.11 1.07
C PHE A 12 -6.06 -6.06 2.34
N THR A 13 -6.79 -4.98 2.57
CA THR A 13 -7.65 -4.82 3.73
C THR A 13 -9.03 -5.44 3.54
N GLY A 14 -9.44 -5.69 2.30
CA GLY A 14 -10.77 -6.19 1.96
C GLY A 14 -11.88 -5.16 2.08
N GLN A 15 -11.53 -3.89 2.12
CA GLN A 15 -12.48 -2.76 2.18
C GLN A 15 -12.82 -2.21 0.79
N TYR A 16 -12.59 -3.01 -0.26
CA TYR A 16 -12.89 -2.68 -1.67
C TYR A 16 -12.30 -1.34 -2.12
N GLY A 17 -11.05 -1.07 -1.73
CA GLY A 17 -10.33 0.15 -2.06
C GLY A 17 -10.86 1.41 -1.37
N LYS A 18 -11.65 1.26 -0.31
CA LYS A 18 -12.33 2.38 0.37
C LYS A 18 -13.27 3.18 -0.57
N PHE A 19 -13.75 2.53 -1.63
CA PHE A 19 -14.66 3.15 -2.61
C PHE A 19 -16.14 3.07 -2.21
N TYR A 20 -16.48 2.96 -0.95
CA TYR A 20 -17.86 2.77 -0.46
C TYR A 20 -18.84 3.85 -0.95
N ARG A 21 -18.38 5.08 -1.19
CA ARG A 21 -19.22 6.13 -1.78
C ARG A 21 -19.79 5.76 -3.16
N TYR A 22 -19.14 4.81 -3.85
CA TYR A 22 -19.54 4.31 -5.18
C TYR A 22 -20.33 2.99 -5.12
N ARG A 23 -20.78 2.55 -3.93
CA ARG A 23 -21.45 1.26 -3.72
C ARG A 23 -22.68 1.00 -4.60
N ASN A 24 -23.32 2.05 -5.13
CA ASN A 24 -24.46 1.94 -6.03
C ASN A 24 -24.06 1.77 -7.50
N GLN A 25 -22.80 1.97 -7.85
CA GLN A 25 -22.29 1.85 -9.21
C GLN A 25 -22.15 0.37 -9.60
N SER A 26 -22.38 0.08 -10.88
CA SER A 26 -22.32 -1.30 -11.39
C SER A 26 -20.94 -1.92 -11.24
N TRP A 27 -19.88 -1.16 -11.50
CA TRP A 27 -18.50 -1.64 -11.37
C TRP A 27 -18.15 -2.02 -9.90
N TYR A 28 -18.63 -1.24 -8.91
CA TYR A 28 -18.39 -1.56 -7.50
C TYR A 28 -19.07 -2.87 -7.11
N LYS A 29 -20.35 -3.04 -7.49
CA LYS A 29 -21.09 -4.29 -7.23
C LYS A 29 -20.45 -5.50 -7.91
N GLN A 30 -19.93 -5.32 -9.12
CA GLN A 30 -19.22 -6.40 -9.83
C GLN A 30 -17.91 -6.77 -9.10
N MET A 31 -17.14 -5.78 -8.64
CA MET A 31 -15.92 -5.99 -7.87
C MET A 31 -16.23 -6.73 -6.56
N GLU A 32 -17.23 -6.27 -5.79
CA GLU A 32 -17.69 -6.88 -4.55
C GLU A 32 -18.10 -8.34 -4.75
N ASN A 33 -18.94 -8.62 -5.75
CA ASN A 33 -19.35 -9.97 -6.10
C ASN A 33 -18.17 -10.86 -6.48
N SER A 34 -17.27 -10.37 -7.31
CA SER A 34 -16.08 -11.11 -7.77
C SER A 34 -15.16 -11.49 -6.61
N PHE A 35 -14.89 -10.54 -5.70
CA PHE A 35 -14.03 -10.79 -4.54
C PHE A 35 -14.70 -11.74 -3.55
N THR A 36 -16.00 -11.59 -3.29
CA THR A 36 -16.76 -12.48 -2.41
C THR A 36 -16.78 -13.91 -2.96
N GLN A 37 -17.08 -14.09 -4.24
CA GLN A 37 -17.03 -15.41 -4.89
C GLN A 37 -15.63 -16.04 -4.81
N THR A 38 -14.60 -15.23 -5.00
CA THR A 38 -13.21 -15.70 -4.92
C THR A 38 -12.87 -16.11 -3.49
N ALA A 39 -13.18 -15.30 -2.48
CA ALA A 39 -12.97 -15.64 -1.07
C ALA A 39 -13.67 -16.96 -0.70
N ASN A 40 -14.95 -17.09 -1.04
CA ASN A 40 -15.73 -18.29 -0.79
C ASN A 40 -15.16 -19.54 -1.48
N LYS A 41 -14.68 -19.40 -2.73
CA LYS A 41 -14.02 -20.48 -3.48
C LYS A 41 -12.79 -21.03 -2.76
N TYR A 42 -12.08 -20.15 -2.03
CA TYR A 42 -10.90 -20.54 -1.25
C TYR A 42 -11.22 -20.85 0.23
N GLY A 43 -12.52 -20.91 0.61
CA GLY A 43 -12.97 -21.31 1.93
C GLY A 43 -12.92 -20.21 2.99
N TYR A 44 -12.93 -18.95 2.58
CA TYR A 44 -12.98 -17.81 3.49
C TYR A 44 -14.36 -17.20 3.57
N ASP A 45 -14.81 -16.90 4.79
CA ASP A 45 -16.14 -16.32 5.07
C ASP A 45 -16.22 -14.86 4.60
N THR A 46 -15.11 -14.12 4.66
CA THR A 46 -15.06 -12.71 4.30
C THR A 46 -13.88 -12.41 3.36
N VAL A 47 -14.04 -11.37 2.54
CA VAL A 47 -12.97 -10.84 1.69
C VAL A 47 -11.82 -10.31 2.54
N HIS A 48 -12.13 -9.69 3.69
CA HIS A 48 -11.14 -9.20 4.64
C HIS A 48 -10.16 -10.30 5.09
N LYS A 49 -10.66 -11.43 5.60
CA LYS A 49 -9.83 -12.57 6.02
C LYS A 49 -9.01 -13.15 4.86
N PHE A 50 -9.64 -13.27 3.68
CA PHE A 50 -8.97 -13.77 2.48
C PHE A 50 -7.79 -12.89 2.06
N LYS A 51 -8.01 -11.58 1.97
CA LYS A 51 -6.98 -10.61 1.55
C LYS A 51 -5.81 -10.56 2.54
N LYS A 52 -6.07 -10.56 3.84
CA LYS A 52 -5.01 -10.63 4.87
C LYS A 52 -4.17 -11.91 4.73
N THR A 53 -4.82 -13.04 4.45
CA THR A 53 -4.08 -14.31 4.21
C THR A 53 -3.21 -14.24 2.95
N ILE A 54 -3.65 -13.55 1.90
CA ILE A 54 -2.82 -13.34 0.70
C ILE A 54 -1.60 -12.47 1.06
N ALA A 55 -1.81 -11.39 1.81
CA ALA A 55 -0.70 -10.53 2.26
C ALA A 55 0.35 -11.34 3.04
N LEU A 56 -0.08 -12.20 3.96
CA LEU A 56 0.83 -13.08 4.70
C LEU A 56 1.63 -14.02 3.80
N LYS A 57 0.99 -14.61 2.78
CA LYS A 57 1.68 -15.47 1.79
C LYS A 57 2.70 -14.71 0.96
N ILE A 58 2.40 -13.48 0.59
CA ILE A 58 3.34 -12.59 -0.11
C ILE A 58 4.52 -12.25 0.79
N ARG A 59 4.27 -11.88 2.06
CA ARG A 59 5.33 -11.65 3.04
C ARG A 59 6.26 -12.87 3.18
N ASP A 60 5.68 -14.06 3.27
CA ASP A 60 6.43 -15.31 3.32
C ASP A 60 7.28 -15.55 2.06
N TYR A 61 6.75 -15.22 0.89
CA TYR A 61 7.48 -15.30 -0.37
C TYR A 61 8.68 -14.35 -0.35
N VAL A 62 8.49 -13.10 0.05
CA VAL A 62 9.57 -12.11 0.13
C VAL A 62 10.62 -12.58 1.15
N SER A 63 10.21 -12.97 2.36
CA SER A 63 11.13 -13.40 3.42
C SER A 63 12.04 -14.59 3.04
N LYS A 64 11.60 -15.40 2.07
CA LYS A 64 12.35 -16.54 1.51
C LYS A 64 13.27 -16.17 0.35
N GLY A 65 13.38 -14.89 0.00
CA GLY A 65 14.29 -14.38 -1.02
C GLY A 65 13.62 -13.86 -2.28
N GLY A 66 12.29 -13.62 -2.25
CA GLY A 66 11.57 -12.96 -3.34
C GLY A 66 11.79 -11.45 -3.34
N PHE A 67 11.50 -10.82 -4.47
CA PHE A 67 11.44 -9.37 -4.60
C PHE A 67 10.00 -8.93 -4.78
N LEU A 68 9.57 -7.97 -3.94
CA LEU A 68 8.26 -7.31 -4.04
C LEU A 68 8.44 -5.87 -4.50
N PHE A 69 7.77 -5.52 -5.59
CA PHE A 69 7.55 -4.13 -5.97
C PHE A 69 6.07 -3.82 -5.86
N ALA A 70 5.70 -2.82 -5.06
CA ALA A 70 4.31 -2.41 -4.89
C ALA A 70 4.15 -0.90 -5.07
N MET A 71 2.99 -0.50 -5.60
CA MET A 71 2.64 0.87 -5.92
C MET A 71 1.26 1.23 -5.37
N CYS A 72 1.04 2.53 -5.18
CA CYS A 72 -0.25 3.08 -4.79
C CYS A 72 -0.85 2.38 -3.55
N SER A 73 -2.14 2.10 -3.55
CA SER A 73 -2.84 1.44 -2.43
C SER A 73 -2.33 0.03 -2.08
N ALA A 74 -1.56 -0.60 -2.97
CA ALA A 74 -0.96 -1.90 -2.67
C ALA A 74 0.20 -1.82 -1.67
N THR A 75 0.64 -0.64 -1.27
CA THR A 75 1.76 -0.44 -0.35
C THR A 75 1.32 -0.40 1.11
N ASP A 76 0.56 0.61 1.49
CA ASP A 76 0.07 0.78 2.86
C ASP A 76 -0.98 -0.26 3.23
N SER A 77 -1.93 -0.58 2.33
CA SER A 77 -2.92 -1.63 2.60
C SER A 77 -2.31 -3.01 2.85
N PHE A 78 -1.19 -3.31 2.18
CA PHE A 78 -0.42 -4.54 2.41
C PHE A 78 0.17 -4.57 3.82
N ASP A 79 0.82 -3.50 4.23
CA ASP A 79 1.46 -3.40 5.54
C ASP A 79 0.43 -3.40 6.67
N ILE A 80 -0.70 -2.70 6.48
CA ILE A 80 -1.85 -2.71 7.39
C ILE A 80 -2.41 -4.14 7.54
N ALA A 81 -2.62 -4.86 6.44
CA ALA A 81 -3.13 -6.22 6.49
C ALA A 81 -2.23 -7.18 7.29
N LEU A 82 -0.92 -6.94 7.27
CA LEU A 82 0.04 -7.71 8.07
C LEU A 82 0.04 -7.30 9.55
N SER A 83 0.13 -6.02 9.84
CA SER A 83 0.18 -5.49 11.21
C SER A 83 -1.10 -5.80 12.00
N PHE A 84 -2.24 -5.78 11.31
CA PHE A 84 -3.56 -6.08 11.88
C PHE A 84 -4.06 -7.49 11.51
N TYR A 85 -3.17 -8.44 11.25
CA TYR A 85 -3.56 -9.76 10.77
C TYR A 85 -4.58 -10.47 11.67
N ASN A 86 -4.43 -10.39 12.98
CA ASN A 86 -5.29 -11.04 13.98
C ASN A 86 -6.49 -10.17 14.43
N ILE A 87 -6.65 -8.96 13.89
CA ILE A 87 -7.67 -8.00 14.29
C ILE A 87 -8.64 -7.82 13.12
N ASP A 88 -9.93 -7.95 13.37
CA ASP A 88 -10.97 -7.55 12.41
C ASP A 88 -11.19 -6.05 12.52
N PHE A 89 -10.72 -5.32 11.51
CA PHE A 89 -10.86 -3.86 11.44
C PHE A 89 -11.73 -3.38 10.27
N ALA A 90 -12.25 -4.31 9.47
CA ALA A 90 -13.17 -3.96 8.40
C ALA A 90 -14.52 -3.56 8.98
N HIS A 91 -15.03 -2.40 8.58
CA HIS A 91 -16.36 -1.99 9.03
C HIS A 91 -17.42 -2.97 8.51
N SER A 92 -18.44 -3.26 9.33
CA SER A 92 -19.49 -4.25 9.03
C SER A 92 -20.26 -4.04 7.72
N ILE A 93 -20.16 -2.85 7.12
CA ILE A 93 -20.74 -2.60 5.80
C ILE A 93 -20.00 -3.33 4.66
N TYR A 94 -18.76 -3.78 4.89
CA TYR A 94 -17.97 -4.48 3.90
C TYR A 94 -18.12 -6.00 3.96
N ASP A 95 -18.29 -6.55 5.16
CA ASP A 95 -18.27 -8.01 5.35
C ASP A 95 -19.35 -8.55 6.30
N GLY A 96 -20.15 -7.66 6.91
CA GLY A 96 -21.24 -8.03 7.83
C GLY A 96 -20.79 -8.37 9.26
N THR A 97 -19.47 -8.33 9.55
CA THR A 97 -18.92 -8.58 10.88
C THR A 97 -18.63 -7.27 11.62
N PRO A 98 -18.76 -7.22 12.96
CA PRO A 98 -18.38 -6.03 13.71
C PRO A 98 -16.86 -5.90 13.78
N ILE A 99 -16.37 -4.66 13.83
CA ILE A 99 -14.96 -4.37 14.10
C ILE A 99 -14.60 -4.89 15.50
N ASP A 100 -13.46 -5.54 15.63
CA ASP A 100 -12.93 -5.94 16.92
C ASP A 100 -12.67 -4.72 17.81
N ASN A 101 -12.98 -4.84 19.10
CA ASN A 101 -12.53 -3.85 20.07
C ASN A 101 -11.06 -4.14 20.42
N PHE A 102 -10.14 -3.38 19.86
CA PHE A 102 -8.70 -3.55 20.09
C PHE A 102 -8.07 -2.29 20.70
N ASP A 103 -7.07 -2.51 21.53
CA ASP A 103 -6.18 -1.44 22.00
C ASP A 103 -5.16 -1.14 20.90
N PRO A 104 -5.02 0.11 20.43
CA PRO A 104 -3.97 0.49 19.49
C PRO A 104 -2.56 0.06 19.91
N LEU A 105 -2.29 -0.02 21.22
CA LEU A 105 -1.02 -0.49 21.76
C LEU A 105 -0.81 -2.01 21.62
N SER A 106 -1.86 -2.77 21.32
CA SER A 106 -1.80 -4.22 21.11
C SER A 106 -1.49 -4.62 19.65
N VAL A 107 -1.38 -3.66 18.75
CA VAL A 107 -1.09 -3.91 17.34
C VAL A 107 0.34 -4.42 17.17
N ASP A 108 0.48 -5.55 16.50
CA ASP A 108 1.79 -6.15 16.26
C ASP A 108 2.42 -5.60 14.96
N TYR A 109 2.98 -4.42 15.05
CA TYR A 109 3.71 -3.80 13.92
C TYR A 109 4.93 -4.62 13.47
N SER A 110 5.42 -5.60 14.24
CA SER A 110 6.53 -6.45 13.79
C SER A 110 6.17 -7.35 12.61
N ASN A 111 4.88 -7.59 12.40
CA ASN A 111 4.37 -8.31 11.23
C ASN A 111 4.39 -7.47 9.95
N GLY A 112 4.21 -6.15 10.05
CA GLY A 112 4.38 -5.24 8.93
C GLY A 112 5.84 -5.13 8.48
N ILE A 113 6.07 -4.65 7.26
CA ILE A 113 7.42 -4.63 6.68
C ILE A 113 8.02 -3.23 6.56
N ALA A 114 7.19 -2.19 6.43
CA ALA A 114 7.65 -0.83 6.16
C ALA A 114 7.23 0.20 7.21
N PHE A 115 6.06 0.04 7.82
CA PHE A 115 5.46 1.08 8.67
C PHE A 115 5.16 0.61 10.08
N GLU A 116 5.14 1.54 11.04
CA GLU A 116 4.79 1.31 12.44
C GLU A 116 4.19 2.55 13.10
N ASN A 117 3.46 2.35 14.22
CA ASN A 117 2.90 3.42 15.05
C ASN A 117 1.92 4.37 14.34
N TYR A 118 1.28 3.92 13.28
CA TYR A 118 0.27 4.67 12.55
C TYR A 118 -1.14 4.41 13.12
N GLU A 119 -2.05 5.34 12.84
CA GLU A 119 -3.46 5.25 13.20
C GLU A 119 -4.28 4.76 12.00
N LEU A 120 -5.11 3.74 12.25
CA LEU A 120 -5.99 3.15 11.24
C LEU A 120 -7.32 3.90 11.18
N PHE A 121 -7.82 4.18 9.97
CA PHE A 121 -9.12 4.78 9.74
C PHE A 121 -10.15 3.69 9.38
N THR A 122 -11.03 3.39 10.34
CA THR A 122 -12.09 2.38 10.17
C THR A 122 -13.38 2.94 9.59
N ASP A 123 -13.56 4.26 9.59
CA ASP A 123 -14.74 4.91 9.00
C ASP A 123 -14.75 4.68 7.48
N PRO A 124 -15.79 4.07 6.91
CA PRO A 124 -15.89 3.79 5.48
C PRO A 124 -16.05 5.05 4.61
N THR A 125 -16.36 6.20 5.19
CA THR A 125 -16.48 7.47 4.48
C THR A 125 -15.16 8.18 4.30
N ILE A 126 -14.13 7.79 5.06
CA ILE A 126 -12.76 8.26 4.91
C ILE A 126 -12.07 7.40 3.84
N TYR A 127 -11.42 8.04 2.88
CA TYR A 127 -10.83 7.38 1.72
C TYR A 127 -9.50 6.69 2.03
N GLU A 128 -8.67 7.30 2.87
CA GLU A 128 -7.41 6.73 3.28
C GLU A 128 -7.63 5.53 4.22
N TYR A 129 -6.70 4.57 4.20
CA TYR A 129 -6.69 3.45 5.14
C TYR A 129 -6.17 3.86 6.52
N SER A 130 -5.22 4.80 6.54
CA SER A 130 -4.54 5.24 7.75
C SER A 130 -3.88 6.61 7.53
N ASN A 131 -3.24 7.13 8.56
CA ASN A 131 -2.43 8.32 8.47
C ASN A 131 -1.00 8.07 7.93
N ILE A 132 -0.72 6.88 7.40
CA ILE A 132 0.49 6.62 6.59
C ILE A 132 0.46 7.51 5.34
N ASP A 133 -0.70 7.59 4.67
CA ASP A 133 -0.86 8.38 3.45
C ASP A 133 -0.63 9.88 3.73
N TYR A 134 0.14 10.53 2.85
CA TYR A 134 0.51 11.94 2.99
C TYR A 134 0.37 12.69 1.65
N PRO A 135 -0.18 13.87 1.65
CA PRO A 135 -1.00 14.47 2.70
C PRO A 135 -2.38 13.83 2.76
N SER A 136 -2.88 13.63 3.95
CA SER A 136 -4.22 13.11 4.16
C SER A 136 -5.26 14.12 3.67
N SER A 137 -6.07 13.74 2.71
CA SER A 137 -7.12 14.58 2.13
C SER A 137 -8.54 14.18 2.56
N HIS A 138 -8.69 12.95 3.04
CA HIS A 138 -9.95 12.28 3.39
C HIS A 138 -11.01 12.25 2.28
N GLN A 139 -10.62 12.65 1.09
CA GLN A 139 -11.47 12.72 -0.10
C GLN A 139 -10.88 11.89 -1.23
N PRO A 140 -11.70 11.11 -1.94
CA PRO A 140 -11.24 10.34 -3.08
C PRO A 140 -10.96 11.28 -4.26
N THR A 141 -9.80 11.90 -4.24
CA THR A 141 -9.32 12.75 -5.32
C THR A 141 -8.11 12.11 -5.98
N THR A 142 -8.17 11.93 -7.28
CA THR A 142 -6.97 11.70 -8.09
C THR A 142 -6.23 13.01 -8.22
N ARG A 143 -4.98 13.05 -7.81
CA ARG A 143 -4.12 14.20 -8.09
C ARG A 143 -3.72 14.17 -9.56
N SER A 144 -3.60 15.34 -10.16
CA SER A 144 -3.07 15.44 -11.52
C SER A 144 -1.57 15.14 -11.53
N ALA A 145 -1.07 14.64 -12.64
CA ALA A 145 0.34 14.35 -12.86
C ALA A 145 1.27 15.54 -12.57
N GLU A 146 0.76 16.75 -12.71
CA GLU A 146 1.53 18.00 -12.54
C GLU A 146 1.64 18.45 -11.08
N SER A 147 0.84 17.88 -10.20
CA SER A 147 0.74 18.32 -8.79
C SER A 147 1.70 17.61 -7.84
N ASP A 148 2.44 16.64 -8.34
CA ASP A 148 3.24 15.79 -7.47
C ASP A 148 4.63 15.53 -8.05
N TYR A 149 5.65 15.57 -7.20
CA TYR A 149 7.03 15.28 -7.56
C TYR A 149 7.79 14.71 -6.37
N PHE A 150 8.93 14.10 -6.63
CA PHE A 150 9.89 13.77 -5.59
C PHE A 150 11.32 13.80 -6.13
N THR A 151 12.27 13.95 -5.23
CA THR A 151 13.69 13.95 -5.53
C THR A 151 14.29 12.60 -5.11
N LEU A 152 15.13 12.05 -5.98
CA LEU A 152 15.86 10.82 -5.68
C LEU A 152 17.07 11.11 -4.81
N ASN A 153 17.16 10.38 -3.70
CA ASN A 153 18.22 10.52 -2.74
C ASN A 153 19.46 9.73 -3.19
N ASN A 154 20.60 10.39 -3.23
CA ASN A 154 21.89 9.77 -3.59
C ASN A 154 21.87 8.99 -4.91
N PHE A 155 21.02 9.41 -5.85
CA PHE A 155 20.92 8.74 -7.13
C PHE A 155 22.21 8.90 -7.96
N SER A 156 22.73 7.78 -8.41
CA SER A 156 23.83 7.74 -9.39
C SER A 156 23.62 6.53 -10.29
N ALA A 157 23.58 6.76 -11.59
CA ALA A 157 23.47 5.69 -12.57
C ALA A 157 24.63 4.66 -12.47
N LYS A 158 25.74 5.07 -11.90
CA LYS A 158 26.93 4.21 -11.72
C LYS A 158 26.97 3.51 -10.37
N TRP A 159 26.38 4.12 -9.35
CA TRP A 159 26.50 3.70 -7.96
C TRP A 159 25.14 3.73 -7.25
N ASP A 160 24.13 3.22 -7.91
CA ASP A 160 22.82 3.08 -7.26
C ASP A 160 22.97 2.19 -6.00
N PRO A 161 22.72 2.71 -4.79
CA PRO A 161 22.89 1.94 -3.56
C PRO A 161 21.92 0.76 -3.46
N VAL A 162 20.83 0.82 -4.24
CA VAL A 162 19.84 -0.23 -4.35
C VAL A 162 19.57 -0.48 -5.83
N PRO A 163 19.73 -1.71 -6.33
CA PRO A 163 19.38 -2.03 -7.71
C PRO A 163 17.89 -1.80 -7.93
N THR A 164 17.55 -0.70 -8.57
CA THR A 164 16.17 -0.40 -8.95
C THR A 164 16.06 -0.31 -10.47
N MET A 165 15.00 -0.85 -11.02
CA MET A 165 14.78 -0.85 -12.46
C MET A 165 13.93 0.33 -12.95
N LEU A 166 13.49 1.20 -12.05
CA LEU A 166 12.46 2.18 -12.35
C LEU A 166 12.93 3.44 -13.05
N ILE A 167 14.22 3.76 -13.01
CA ILE A 167 14.69 5.05 -13.51
C ILE A 167 15.76 4.85 -14.56
N GLN A 168 15.31 4.88 -15.79
CA GLN A 168 16.19 4.75 -16.95
C GLN A 168 16.71 6.08 -17.48
N ASN A 169 16.10 7.20 -17.08
CA ASN A 169 16.37 8.51 -17.70
C ASN A 169 17.39 9.36 -16.97
N HIS A 170 18.03 8.85 -15.91
CA HIS A 170 19.06 9.55 -15.15
C HIS A 170 18.61 10.94 -14.64
N VAL A 171 17.32 11.07 -14.31
CA VAL A 171 16.78 12.29 -13.72
C VAL A 171 16.82 12.22 -12.20
N THR A 172 17.07 13.37 -11.56
CA THR A 172 17.09 13.47 -10.11
C THR A 172 15.68 13.80 -9.56
N ASN A 173 14.92 14.60 -10.30
CA ASN A 173 13.55 14.94 -9.96
C ASN A 173 12.59 14.16 -10.85
N VAL A 174 11.66 13.46 -10.23
CA VAL A 174 10.62 12.69 -10.91
C VAL A 174 9.29 13.40 -10.70
N ASN A 175 8.62 13.73 -11.80
CA ASN A 175 7.36 14.47 -11.81
C ASN A 175 6.19 13.54 -12.14
N GLY A 176 5.05 13.85 -11.54
CA GLY A 176 3.79 13.30 -11.98
C GLY A 176 3.48 11.92 -11.46
N PHE A 177 2.84 11.87 -10.29
CA PHE A 177 2.30 10.64 -9.74
C PHE A 177 0.84 10.83 -9.39
N MET A 178 0.06 9.80 -9.64
CA MET A 178 -1.35 9.74 -9.32
C MET A 178 -1.63 8.50 -8.45
N GLY A 179 -2.75 8.50 -7.77
CA GLY A 179 -3.20 7.33 -7.03
C GLY A 179 -3.83 7.65 -5.70
N GLN A 180 -4.25 6.61 -5.04
CA GLN A 180 -4.88 6.68 -3.73
C GLN A 180 -3.82 7.03 -2.68
N THR A 181 -2.78 6.24 -2.60
CA THR A 181 -1.63 6.49 -1.73
C THR A 181 -0.53 7.09 -2.57
N THR A 182 -0.34 8.40 -2.47
CA THR A 182 0.61 9.16 -3.30
C THR A 182 1.92 9.44 -2.59
N GLY A 183 2.00 9.16 -1.32
CA GLY A 183 3.21 9.31 -0.51
C GLY A 183 2.99 8.80 0.90
N TYR A 184 4.06 8.74 1.67
CA TYR A 184 4.05 8.21 3.03
C TYR A 184 4.52 9.27 4.01
N ASN A 185 3.91 9.30 5.18
CA ASN A 185 4.37 10.13 6.27
C ASN A 185 5.64 9.53 6.87
N LYS A 186 6.75 10.27 6.77
CA LYS A 186 8.08 9.84 7.15
C LYS A 186 8.17 9.31 8.59
N LYS A 187 7.40 9.89 9.51
CA LYS A 187 7.42 9.50 10.94
C LYS A 187 6.97 8.07 11.22
N PHE A 188 6.28 7.42 10.28
CA PHE A 188 5.79 6.06 10.45
C PHE A 188 6.70 5.00 9.82
N LEU A 189 7.77 5.41 9.15
CA LEU A 189 8.73 4.46 8.59
C LEU A 189 9.49 3.74 9.70
N LYS A 190 9.62 2.43 9.55
CA LYS A 190 10.51 1.62 10.39
C LYS A 190 11.96 2.01 10.17
N SER A 191 12.79 1.91 11.19
CA SER A 191 14.19 2.37 11.19
C SER A 191 15.09 1.69 10.16
N HIS A 192 14.73 0.49 9.68
CA HIS A 192 15.49 -0.25 8.67
C HIS A 192 15.10 0.09 7.23
N VAL A 193 14.09 0.92 7.04
CA VAL A 193 13.60 1.30 5.71
C VAL A 193 14.48 2.43 5.15
N LEU A 194 14.96 2.23 3.93
CA LEU A 194 15.74 3.22 3.19
C LEU A 194 14.79 4.12 2.40
N ILE A 195 15.01 5.42 2.48
CA ILE A 195 14.32 6.42 1.68
C ILE A 195 15.13 6.61 0.40
N LEU A 196 14.54 6.26 -0.74
CA LEU A 196 15.12 6.43 -2.07
C LEU A 196 14.66 7.71 -2.76
N GLY A 197 13.49 8.22 -2.35
CA GLY A 197 12.97 9.47 -2.86
C GLY A 197 11.96 10.12 -1.92
N ASP A 198 12.13 11.41 -1.69
CA ASP A 198 11.27 12.21 -0.83
C ASP A 198 11.03 13.61 -1.41
N ASP A 199 10.09 14.31 -0.84
CA ASP A 199 9.92 15.74 -1.04
C ASP A 199 10.81 16.47 -0.04
N LEU A 200 11.77 17.23 -0.54
CA LEU A 200 12.74 17.96 0.27
C LEU A 200 12.12 19.06 1.15
N TYR A 201 10.89 19.45 0.88
CA TYR A 201 10.20 20.56 1.54
C TYR A 201 9.06 20.11 2.45
N SER A 202 8.81 18.81 2.56
CA SER A 202 7.75 18.25 3.40
C SER A 202 8.21 16.97 4.11
N GLU A 203 7.37 16.47 5.01
CA GLU A 203 7.57 15.17 5.66
C GLU A 203 7.08 14.00 4.79
N GLN A 204 6.89 14.23 3.49
CA GLN A 204 6.44 13.23 2.54
C GLN A 204 7.61 12.43 1.99
N VAL A 205 7.46 11.13 2.00
CA VAL A 205 8.35 10.16 1.35
C VAL A 205 7.57 9.42 0.29
N LYS A 206 8.17 9.21 -0.89
CA LYS A 206 7.47 8.59 -2.01
C LYS A 206 8.04 7.27 -2.45
N TYR A 207 9.31 7.07 -2.26
CA TYR A 207 10.01 5.92 -2.77
C TYR A 207 10.88 5.32 -1.67
N ILE A 208 10.55 4.09 -1.26
CA ILE A 208 11.21 3.44 -0.14
C ILE A 208 11.59 2.01 -0.48
N HIS A 209 12.63 1.52 0.20
CA HIS A 209 13.15 0.17 0.03
C HIS A 209 13.51 -0.44 1.38
N GLY A 210 13.41 -1.76 1.48
CA GLY A 210 13.82 -2.47 2.68
C GLY A 210 14.05 -3.95 2.45
N ASN A 211 14.59 -4.59 3.48
CA ASN A 211 14.84 -6.01 3.50
C ASN A 211 13.87 -6.71 4.46
N ILE A 212 13.46 -7.92 4.10
CA ILE A 212 12.72 -8.81 5.00
C ILE A 212 13.23 -10.24 4.83
N GLY A 213 13.82 -10.81 5.88
CA GLY A 213 14.44 -12.13 5.81
C GLY A 213 15.55 -12.16 4.75
N LYS A 214 15.39 -12.95 3.69
CA LYS A 214 16.35 -13.08 2.58
C LYS A 214 15.96 -12.27 1.34
N GLY A 215 14.81 -11.64 1.33
CA GLY A 215 14.29 -10.90 0.20
C GLY A 215 14.18 -9.40 0.47
N THR A 216 13.66 -8.70 -0.52
CA THR A 216 13.58 -7.24 -0.52
C THR A 216 12.22 -6.77 -0.99
N PHE A 217 11.87 -5.57 -0.57
CA PHE A 217 10.69 -4.88 -1.08
C PHE A 217 11.03 -3.45 -1.49
N THR A 218 10.25 -2.95 -2.42
CA THR A 218 10.31 -1.54 -2.85
C THR A 218 8.87 -1.04 -2.98
N PHE A 219 8.57 0.08 -2.34
CA PHE A 219 7.26 0.71 -2.38
C PHE A 219 7.36 2.08 -3.03
N LEU A 220 6.45 2.35 -3.96
CA LEU A 220 6.31 3.63 -4.63
C LEU A 220 4.93 4.23 -4.32
N GLY A 221 4.90 5.44 -3.78
CA GLY A 221 3.67 6.19 -3.56
C GLY A 221 3.12 6.70 -4.90
N GLY A 222 1.86 6.34 -5.19
CA GLY A 222 1.24 6.64 -6.47
C GLY A 222 1.75 5.75 -7.60
N HIS A 223 1.53 6.17 -8.84
CA HIS A 223 2.02 5.50 -10.05
C HIS A 223 2.19 6.49 -11.18
N ASP A 224 2.95 6.08 -12.20
CA ASP A 224 3.27 6.91 -13.35
C ASP A 224 1.99 7.30 -14.12
N PRO A 225 1.77 8.61 -14.36
CA PRO A 225 0.63 9.07 -15.15
C PRO A 225 0.68 8.66 -16.62
N GLU A 226 1.84 8.27 -17.15
CA GLU A 226 1.95 7.78 -18.51
C GLU A 226 1.19 6.47 -18.73
N ASP A 227 0.96 5.69 -17.69
CA ASP A 227 0.12 4.50 -17.73
C ASP A 227 -1.32 4.78 -18.20
N TYR A 228 -1.76 6.04 -18.18
CA TYR A 228 -3.10 6.45 -18.61
C TYR A 228 -3.17 7.01 -20.03
N ARG A 229 -2.07 7.05 -20.74
CA ARG A 229 -2.01 7.58 -22.12
C ARG A 229 -2.00 6.50 -23.19
N HIS A 230 -2.07 5.24 -22.77
CA HIS A 230 -2.07 4.08 -23.69
C HIS A 230 -3.40 3.38 -23.78
#